data_3e8a92caeafe6dc884f3330356d15458
#
_entry.id   3e8a92caeafe6dc884f3330356d15458
#
_cell.length_a   1.000
_cell.length_b   1.000
_cell.length_c   1.000
_cell.angle_alpha   90.00
_cell.angle_beta   90.00
_cell.angle_gamma   90.00
#
_symmetry.space_group_name_H-M   'P 1'
#
loop_
_entity.id
_entity.type
_entity.pdbx_description
1 polymer ?
#
loop_
_entity_poly.entity_id
_entity_poly.type
_entity_poly.pdbx_seq_one_letter_code
_entity_poly.pdbx_strand_id
1 'polypeptide(L)'
;MRYVDDSKQELLVSTTQFPALVIAHQSYDKARYHWHSGLEVLYAKDCPMSVVVNGAMTVLQPGQAHVIPPEAVHAVHMVKDEDRGTTPQALSVTVNPVEMSAFLPRILQAQRQVDYDRCNRHGGVAFAPLCDEIYDQLVGASQMKYVNANAAFFALMGRIFDDFMQSKAIDGPDDGDSQSISLIYRYARDHFLSSITTSEAARHFGYSREYFSRLFKKYSGTSFMDYVNELRLKVACERLRMPDADIGQVGRVAGFPNERGFQAAFERKFGLTPGQWRDIELSHNCDDDWQTSPKKGR
;
A
#
# COMPACT_ATOMS: atom_id res chain seq x y z
N MET A 1 10.35 -5.01 5.43
CA MET A 1 10.28 -4.00 6.50
C MET A 1 9.16 -4.44 7.42
N ARG A 2 9.48 -4.80 8.66
CA ARG A 2 8.48 -5.34 9.61
C ARG A 2 7.74 -4.17 10.24
N TYR A 3 6.44 -4.06 10.02
CA TYR A 3 5.56 -3.40 10.97
C TYR A 3 5.38 -4.38 12.12
N VAL A 4 5.98 -4.09 13.24
CA VAL A 4 5.73 -4.81 14.49
C VAL A 4 5.27 -3.73 15.46
N ASP A 5 3.99 -3.72 15.75
CA ASP A 5 3.49 -3.23 17.01
C ASP A 5 3.57 -4.42 17.99
N ASP A 6 4.31 -4.24 19.08
CA ASP A 6 4.77 -5.29 19.99
C ASP A 6 3.67 -5.94 20.86
N SER A 7 2.39 -5.73 20.57
CA SER A 7 1.36 -6.09 21.56
C SER A 7 0.33 -7.14 21.17
N LYS A 8 0.24 -7.64 19.90
CA LYS A 8 -0.84 -8.61 19.58
C LYS A 8 -0.50 -9.54 18.41
N GLN A 9 -1.03 -10.77 18.50
CA GLN A 9 -0.91 -11.86 17.55
C GLN A 9 -1.48 -11.49 16.17
N GLU A 10 -0.66 -10.90 15.32
CA GLU A 10 -0.93 -10.80 13.87
C GLU A 10 -0.23 -11.95 13.17
N LEU A 11 -0.98 -12.72 12.38
CA LEU A 11 -0.37 -13.72 11.51
C LEU A 11 0.15 -13.02 10.26
N LEU A 12 1.41 -12.60 10.31
CA LEU A 12 2.11 -11.92 9.23
C LEU A 12 2.67 -12.97 8.27
N VAL A 13 2.11 -13.07 7.06
CA VAL A 13 2.67 -13.92 6.01
C VAL A 13 3.67 -13.11 5.20
N SER A 14 4.91 -13.56 5.24
CA SER A 14 6.07 -12.94 4.59
C SER A 14 5.98 -12.99 3.07
N THR A 15 6.49 -11.95 2.40
CA THR A 15 6.63 -11.79 0.95
C THR A 15 7.39 -12.91 0.23
N THR A 16 8.08 -13.81 0.92
CA THR A 16 8.75 -14.98 0.32
C THR A 16 7.79 -16.07 -0.12
N GLN A 17 6.55 -16.06 0.36
CA GLN A 17 5.53 -17.07 0.08
C GLN A 17 4.35 -16.52 -0.72
N PHE A 18 4.24 -15.18 -0.81
CA PHE A 18 3.20 -14.46 -1.51
C PHE A 18 3.76 -13.26 -2.28
N PRO A 19 3.27 -12.94 -3.48
CA PRO A 19 3.58 -11.69 -4.16
C PRO A 19 2.76 -10.51 -3.57
N ALA A 20 2.45 -10.58 -2.29
CA ALA A 20 1.70 -9.61 -1.51
C ALA A 20 2.09 -9.69 -0.03
N LEU A 21 1.88 -8.61 0.71
CA LEU A 21 1.82 -8.63 2.15
C LEU A 21 0.39 -9.00 2.55
N VAL A 22 0.23 -10.09 3.29
CA VAL A 22 -1.08 -10.56 3.74
C VAL A 22 -1.10 -10.57 5.27
N ILE A 23 -2.10 -9.93 5.85
CA ILE A 23 -2.30 -9.85 7.29
C ILE A 23 -3.70 -10.37 7.62
N ALA A 24 -3.76 -11.46 8.37
CA ALA A 24 -4.99 -11.95 8.98
C ALA A 24 -5.13 -11.30 10.36
N HIS A 25 -6.00 -10.31 10.47
CA HIS A 25 -6.23 -9.57 11.71
C HIS A 25 -7.11 -10.39 12.66
N GLN A 26 -6.68 -10.45 13.91
CA GLN A 26 -7.39 -11.11 15.02
C GLN A 26 -7.50 -10.20 16.25
N SER A 27 -7.39 -8.90 16.06
CA SER A 27 -7.51 -7.89 17.10
C SER A 27 -8.12 -6.61 16.54
N TYR A 28 -8.69 -5.76 17.42
CA TYR A 28 -9.22 -4.45 17.04
C TYR A 28 -8.07 -3.47 16.79
N ASP A 29 -7.36 -3.66 15.66
CA ASP A 29 -6.22 -2.84 15.30
C ASP A 29 -6.63 -1.62 14.50
N LYS A 30 -5.79 -0.59 14.59
CA LYS A 30 -5.92 0.65 13.83
C LYS A 30 -4.71 0.77 12.92
N ALA A 31 -4.92 0.76 11.60
CA ALA A 31 -3.88 1.20 10.68
C ALA A 31 -4.00 2.71 10.48
N ARG A 32 -2.96 3.45 10.92
CA ARG A 32 -2.89 4.90 10.78
C ARG A 32 -2.76 5.29 9.31
N TYR A 33 -2.91 6.57 9.01
CA TYR A 33 -2.73 7.09 7.66
C TYR A 33 -1.39 6.66 7.07
N HIS A 34 -1.47 5.92 5.98
CA HIS A 34 -0.32 5.40 5.23
C HIS A 34 -0.68 5.25 3.75
N TRP A 35 0.27 4.82 2.94
CA TRP A 35 0.07 4.51 1.52
C TRP A 35 1.13 3.50 1.05
N HIS A 36 0.88 2.88 -0.07
CA HIS A 36 1.81 1.95 -0.74
C HIS A 36 1.60 1.95 -2.26
N SER A 37 2.58 1.42 -3.00
CA SER A 37 2.59 1.41 -4.47
C SER A 37 1.72 0.32 -5.09
N GLY A 38 1.29 -0.67 -4.31
CA GLY A 38 0.37 -1.71 -4.75
C GLY A 38 -1.08 -1.36 -4.44
N LEU A 39 -2.01 -1.98 -5.12
CA LEU A 39 -3.39 -2.00 -4.65
C LEU A 39 -3.49 -2.83 -3.36
N GLU A 40 -4.46 -2.51 -2.52
CA GLU A 40 -4.76 -3.29 -1.33
C GLU A 40 -6.20 -3.74 -1.34
N VAL A 41 -6.45 -4.98 -0.93
CA VAL A 41 -7.78 -5.50 -0.66
C VAL A 41 -7.96 -5.60 0.84
N LEU A 42 -8.93 -4.86 1.37
CA LEU A 42 -9.40 -4.97 2.75
C LEU A 42 -10.67 -5.83 2.75
N TYR A 43 -10.78 -6.72 3.72
CA TYR A 43 -11.95 -7.57 3.87
C TYR A 43 -12.39 -7.63 5.34
N ALA A 44 -13.61 -7.21 5.57
CA ALA A 44 -14.30 -7.32 6.85
C ALA A 44 -14.95 -8.71 6.96
N LYS A 45 -14.30 -9.67 7.62
CA LYS A 45 -14.81 -11.05 7.69
C LYS A 45 -16.04 -11.15 8.59
N ASP A 46 -15.91 -10.72 9.83
CA ASP A 46 -16.98 -10.86 10.83
C ASP A 46 -17.25 -9.60 11.66
N CYS A 47 -16.42 -8.56 11.52
CA CYS A 47 -16.61 -7.29 12.22
C CYS A 47 -16.64 -6.11 11.24
N PRO A 48 -17.41 -5.05 11.52
CA PRO A 48 -17.39 -3.85 10.68
C PRO A 48 -16.02 -3.19 10.67
N MET A 49 -15.67 -2.61 9.52
CA MET A 49 -14.39 -1.92 9.32
C MET A 49 -14.63 -0.54 8.72
N SER A 50 -14.14 0.49 9.36
CA SER A 50 -14.08 1.83 8.81
C SER A 50 -12.83 2.02 8.00
N VAL A 51 -12.99 2.51 6.78
CA VAL A 51 -11.91 2.77 5.84
C VAL A 51 -11.99 4.22 5.38
N VAL A 52 -10.93 4.98 5.55
CA VAL A 52 -10.81 6.35 5.02
C VAL A 52 -9.82 6.33 3.88
N VAL A 53 -10.25 6.73 2.68
CA VAL A 53 -9.38 6.82 1.49
C VAL A 53 -9.43 8.25 0.95
N ASN A 54 -8.30 8.93 0.89
CA ASN A 54 -8.19 10.32 0.43
C ASN A 54 -9.21 11.26 1.10
N GLY A 55 -9.53 11.03 2.38
CA GLY A 55 -10.47 11.81 3.17
C GLY A 55 -11.95 11.40 3.03
N ALA A 56 -12.29 10.44 2.17
CA ALA A 56 -13.63 9.87 2.09
C ALA A 56 -13.74 8.63 2.98
N MET A 57 -14.73 8.59 3.86
CA MET A 57 -14.96 7.48 4.78
C MET A 57 -16.01 6.51 4.24
N THR A 58 -15.72 5.23 4.34
CA THR A 58 -16.65 4.13 4.05
C THR A 58 -16.62 3.14 5.21
N VAL A 59 -17.78 2.58 5.56
CA VAL A 59 -17.88 1.50 6.56
C VAL A 59 -18.21 0.21 5.83
N LEU A 60 -17.30 -0.74 5.88
CA LEU A 60 -17.51 -2.10 5.38
C LEU A 60 -18.29 -2.89 6.42
N GLN A 61 -19.32 -3.57 5.98
CA GLN A 61 -20.06 -4.52 6.80
C GLN A 61 -19.39 -5.91 6.71
N PRO A 62 -19.64 -6.82 7.66
CA PRO A 62 -19.18 -8.20 7.59
C PRO A 62 -19.51 -8.84 6.23
N GLY A 63 -18.54 -9.54 5.65
CA GLY A 63 -18.65 -10.15 4.33
C GLY A 63 -18.36 -9.18 3.16
N GLN A 64 -17.94 -7.96 3.42
CA GLN A 64 -17.60 -6.98 2.38
C GLN A 64 -16.10 -6.77 2.24
N ALA A 65 -15.63 -6.69 1.00
CA ALA A 65 -14.28 -6.27 0.66
C ALA A 65 -14.27 -4.87 0.05
N HIS A 66 -13.13 -4.18 0.17
CA HIS A 66 -12.86 -2.88 -0.44
C HIS A 66 -11.48 -2.87 -1.04
N VAL A 67 -11.35 -2.38 -2.26
CA VAL A 67 -10.08 -2.31 -2.97
C VAL A 67 -9.58 -0.87 -2.96
N ILE A 68 -8.42 -0.66 -2.32
CA ILE A 68 -7.77 0.64 -2.22
C ILE A 68 -6.82 0.82 -3.41
N PRO A 69 -6.91 1.97 -4.11
CA PRO A 69 -6.01 2.30 -5.21
C PRO A 69 -4.55 2.39 -4.77
N PRO A 70 -3.59 2.08 -5.68
CA PRO A 70 -2.19 2.38 -5.43
C PRO A 70 -1.99 3.85 -5.06
N GLU A 71 -1.07 4.10 -4.13
CA GLU A 71 -0.65 5.45 -3.70
C GLU A 71 -1.75 6.29 -3.03
N ALA A 72 -2.96 5.77 -2.86
CA ALA A 72 -4.00 6.44 -2.09
C ALA A 72 -3.61 6.49 -0.61
N VAL A 73 -3.71 7.68 -0.01
CA VAL A 73 -3.53 7.84 1.44
C VAL A 73 -4.77 7.31 2.14
N HIS A 74 -4.60 6.33 3.00
CA HIS A 74 -5.71 5.68 3.67
C HIS A 74 -5.41 5.32 5.13
N ALA A 75 -6.48 5.13 5.89
CA ALA A 75 -6.45 4.63 7.26
C ALA A 75 -7.59 3.61 7.44
N VAL A 76 -7.36 2.64 8.30
CA VAL A 76 -8.30 1.55 8.56
C VAL A 76 -8.50 1.40 10.06
N HIS A 77 -9.74 1.19 10.47
CA HIS A 77 -10.09 0.95 11.85
C HIS A 77 -11.17 -0.11 11.95
N MET A 78 -10.92 -1.19 12.68
CA MET A 78 -11.94 -2.18 12.99
C MET A 78 -12.86 -1.63 14.08
N VAL A 79 -14.16 -1.57 13.79
CA VAL A 79 -15.15 -1.03 14.71
C VAL A 79 -15.44 -2.06 15.78
N LYS A 80 -15.20 -1.69 17.05
CA LYS A 80 -15.50 -2.55 18.20
C LYS A 80 -17.02 -2.69 18.33
N ASP A 81 -17.48 -3.93 18.26
CA ASP A 81 -18.86 -4.27 18.59
C ASP A 81 -18.87 -4.73 20.06
N GLU A 82 -19.42 -3.90 20.95
CA GLU A 82 -19.43 -4.16 22.40
C GLU A 82 -20.26 -5.41 22.77
N ASP A 83 -21.21 -5.80 21.92
CA ASP A 83 -22.07 -6.96 22.12
C ASP A 83 -21.44 -8.29 21.64
N ARG A 84 -20.34 -8.21 20.86
CA ARG A 84 -19.63 -9.39 20.38
C ARG A 84 -18.45 -9.73 21.30
N GLY A 85 -18.62 -10.77 22.08
CA GLY A 85 -17.56 -11.37 22.90
C GLY A 85 -16.52 -12.17 22.10
N THR A 86 -16.45 -12.03 20.76
CA THR A 86 -15.57 -12.79 19.87
C THR A 86 -14.41 -11.94 19.36
N THR A 87 -13.26 -12.59 19.12
CA THR A 87 -12.10 -11.98 18.47
C THR A 87 -12.48 -11.54 17.06
N PRO A 88 -12.24 -10.27 16.68
CA PRO A 88 -12.58 -9.77 15.35
C PRO A 88 -11.70 -10.43 14.28
N GLN A 89 -12.27 -10.68 13.12
CA GLN A 89 -11.56 -11.28 11.98
C GLN A 89 -11.68 -10.38 10.75
N ALA A 90 -10.53 -10.04 10.20
CA ALA A 90 -10.42 -9.26 8.97
C ALA A 90 -9.15 -9.65 8.20
N LEU A 91 -9.09 -9.27 6.93
CA LEU A 91 -7.96 -9.55 6.05
C LEU A 91 -7.52 -8.28 5.35
N SER A 92 -6.20 -8.06 5.32
CA SER A 92 -5.55 -7.09 4.45
C SER A 92 -4.61 -7.81 3.49
N VAL A 93 -4.72 -7.50 2.19
CA VAL A 93 -3.87 -8.04 1.14
C VAL A 93 -3.29 -6.88 0.34
N THR A 94 -2.07 -6.47 0.67
CA THR A 94 -1.35 -5.41 -0.04
C THR A 94 -0.46 -6.03 -1.11
N VAL A 95 -0.81 -5.84 -2.38
CA VAL A 95 -0.04 -6.39 -3.50
C VAL A 95 1.35 -5.76 -3.55
N ASN A 96 2.38 -6.60 -3.67
CA ASN A 96 3.73 -6.13 -3.94
C ASN A 96 3.95 -6.07 -5.47
N PRO A 97 3.98 -4.89 -6.10
CA PRO A 97 4.09 -4.81 -7.56
C PRO A 97 5.38 -5.40 -8.10
N VAL A 98 6.46 -5.40 -7.31
CA VAL A 98 7.75 -5.95 -7.73
C VAL A 98 7.69 -7.47 -7.78
N GLU A 99 7.16 -8.11 -6.74
CA GLU A 99 6.98 -9.55 -6.69
C GLU A 99 5.93 -10.00 -7.73
N MET A 100 4.83 -9.26 -7.82
CA MET A 100 3.75 -9.55 -8.76
C MET A 100 4.17 -9.37 -10.22
N SER A 101 5.19 -8.56 -10.52
CA SER A 101 5.69 -8.36 -11.88
C SER A 101 6.25 -9.65 -12.52
N ALA A 102 6.61 -10.65 -11.72
CA ALA A 102 6.99 -11.97 -12.22
C ALA A 102 5.82 -12.73 -12.87
N PHE A 103 4.59 -12.43 -12.48
CA PHE A 103 3.36 -13.07 -12.97
C PHE A 103 2.58 -12.14 -13.91
N LEU A 104 2.59 -10.85 -13.63
CA LEU A 104 1.97 -9.81 -14.44
C LEU A 104 3.00 -8.69 -14.67
N PRO A 105 3.83 -8.76 -15.73
CA PRO A 105 4.93 -7.83 -15.96
C PRO A 105 4.55 -6.34 -15.94
N ARG A 106 3.30 -6.03 -16.32
CA ARG A 106 2.78 -4.65 -16.36
C ARG A 106 1.83 -4.33 -15.21
N ILE A 107 1.99 -4.99 -14.07
CA ILE A 107 1.12 -4.81 -12.88
C ILE A 107 0.94 -3.34 -12.50
N LEU A 108 2.01 -2.53 -12.53
CA LEU A 108 1.95 -1.12 -12.18
C LEU A 108 1.11 -0.28 -13.15
N GLN A 109 1.06 -0.67 -14.42
CA GLN A 109 0.17 -0.07 -15.40
C GLN A 109 -1.25 -0.62 -15.23
N ALA A 110 -1.40 -1.94 -15.10
CA ALA A 110 -2.68 -2.62 -14.96
C ALA A 110 -3.46 -2.10 -13.75
N GLN A 111 -2.85 -2.04 -12.57
CA GLN A 111 -3.51 -1.56 -11.37
C GLN A 111 -4.00 -0.10 -11.45
N ARG A 112 -3.36 0.76 -12.28
CA ARG A 112 -3.81 2.13 -12.51
C ARG A 112 -5.01 2.24 -13.47
N GLN A 113 -5.29 1.17 -14.21
CA GLN A 113 -6.42 1.09 -15.14
C GLN A 113 -7.66 0.44 -14.51
N VAL A 114 -7.60 0.00 -13.26
CA VAL A 114 -8.76 -0.51 -12.54
C VAL A 114 -9.73 0.63 -12.24
N ASP A 115 -11.01 0.43 -12.55
CA ASP A 115 -12.10 1.29 -12.10
C ASP A 115 -12.45 0.92 -10.65
N TYR A 116 -11.75 1.53 -9.71
CA TYR A 116 -11.88 1.26 -8.28
C TYR A 116 -13.28 1.58 -7.75
N ASP A 117 -13.94 2.61 -8.27
CA ASP A 117 -15.30 2.96 -7.86
C ASP A 117 -16.31 1.87 -8.27
N ARG A 118 -16.21 1.38 -9.51
CA ARG A 118 -17.02 0.26 -9.98
C ARG A 118 -16.65 -1.02 -9.25
N CYS A 119 -15.35 -1.27 -9.05
CA CYS A 119 -14.84 -2.42 -8.31
C CYS A 119 -15.43 -2.47 -6.90
N ASN A 120 -15.42 -1.36 -6.16
CA ASN A 120 -15.93 -1.29 -4.80
C ASN A 120 -17.46 -1.38 -4.72
N ARG A 121 -18.19 -0.83 -5.72
CA ARG A 121 -19.66 -0.98 -5.77
C ARG A 121 -20.14 -2.39 -6.07
N HIS A 122 -19.43 -3.13 -6.91
CA HIS A 122 -19.88 -4.42 -7.45
C HIS A 122 -19.04 -5.61 -7.00
N GLY A 123 -17.75 -5.41 -6.73
CA GLY A 123 -16.81 -6.46 -6.33
C GLY A 123 -16.84 -6.80 -4.84
N GLY A 124 -17.25 -5.86 -3.98
CA GLY A 124 -17.09 -5.99 -2.54
C GLY A 124 -17.62 -7.30 -1.94
N VAL A 125 -18.83 -7.71 -2.33
CA VAL A 125 -19.40 -9.00 -1.90
C VAL A 125 -18.89 -10.17 -2.77
N ALA A 126 -18.65 -9.93 -4.07
CA ALA A 126 -18.19 -10.96 -4.98
C ALA A 126 -16.77 -11.47 -4.66
N PHE A 127 -15.96 -10.68 -3.97
CA PHE A 127 -14.60 -11.06 -3.55
C PHE A 127 -14.59 -11.84 -2.23
N ALA A 128 -15.65 -11.76 -1.42
CA ALA A 128 -15.73 -12.37 -0.10
C ALA A 128 -15.33 -13.85 -0.07
N PRO A 129 -15.81 -14.73 -0.95
CA PRO A 129 -15.41 -16.15 -0.90
C PRO A 129 -13.91 -16.38 -1.08
N LEU A 130 -13.24 -15.56 -1.92
CA LEU A 130 -11.80 -15.65 -2.14
C LEU A 130 -11.02 -15.08 -0.96
N CYS A 131 -11.52 -14.01 -0.36
CA CYS A 131 -10.94 -13.43 0.86
C CYS A 131 -11.09 -14.38 2.05
N ASP A 132 -12.24 -15.04 2.21
CA ASP A 132 -12.47 -16.07 3.22
C ASP A 132 -11.49 -17.22 3.04
N GLU A 133 -11.34 -17.74 1.82
CA GLU A 133 -10.40 -18.82 1.54
C GLU A 133 -8.96 -18.42 1.90
N ILE A 134 -8.51 -17.22 1.52
CA ILE A 134 -7.18 -16.72 1.90
C ILE A 134 -7.05 -16.70 3.43
N TYR A 135 -8.01 -16.10 4.12
CA TYR A 135 -7.98 -15.97 5.59
C TYR A 135 -7.95 -17.35 6.25
N ASP A 136 -8.88 -18.23 5.92
CA ASP A 136 -9.06 -19.54 6.55
C ASP A 136 -7.86 -20.46 6.31
N GLN A 137 -7.26 -20.41 5.13
CA GLN A 137 -6.02 -21.15 4.87
C GLN A 137 -4.85 -20.62 5.71
N LEU A 138 -4.70 -19.31 5.86
CA LEU A 138 -3.58 -18.73 6.61
C LEU A 138 -3.66 -19.05 8.12
N VAL A 139 -4.85 -18.97 8.70
CA VAL A 139 -5.06 -19.28 10.14
C VAL A 139 -5.16 -20.79 10.39
N GLY A 140 -5.41 -21.57 9.36
CA GLY A 140 -5.56 -23.03 9.42
C GLY A 140 -4.23 -23.77 9.60
N ALA A 141 -4.33 -25.04 9.96
CA ALA A 141 -3.20 -25.94 10.21
C ALA A 141 -2.76 -26.76 8.98
N SER A 142 -3.36 -26.53 7.80
CA SER A 142 -3.03 -27.29 6.58
C SER A 142 -1.57 -27.12 6.17
N GLN A 143 -0.91 -28.21 5.81
CA GLN A 143 0.43 -28.15 5.23
C GLN A 143 0.45 -27.44 3.86
N MET A 144 -0.67 -27.43 3.15
CA MET A 144 -0.84 -26.80 1.83
C MET A 144 -1.37 -25.38 1.92
N LYS A 145 -1.49 -24.80 3.12
CA LYS A 145 -2.12 -23.49 3.36
C LYS A 145 -1.60 -22.39 2.45
N TYR A 146 -0.30 -22.30 2.24
CA TYR A 146 0.28 -21.26 1.39
C TYR A 146 0.00 -21.49 -0.10
N VAL A 147 -0.10 -22.75 -0.54
CA VAL A 147 -0.46 -23.09 -1.92
C VAL A 147 -1.90 -22.71 -2.20
N ASN A 148 -2.82 -23.11 -1.31
CA ASN A 148 -4.25 -22.82 -1.45
C ASN A 148 -4.54 -21.31 -1.33
N ALA A 149 -3.93 -20.64 -0.36
CA ALA A 149 -4.09 -19.20 -0.21
C ALA A 149 -3.53 -18.42 -1.42
N ASN A 150 -2.40 -18.86 -2.03
CA ASN A 150 -1.92 -18.28 -3.29
C ASN A 150 -2.89 -18.52 -4.45
N ALA A 151 -3.49 -19.71 -4.56
CA ALA A 151 -4.49 -19.97 -5.60
C ALA A 151 -5.68 -19.02 -5.49
N ALA A 152 -6.21 -18.82 -4.27
CA ALA A 152 -7.29 -17.86 -4.02
C ALA A 152 -6.85 -16.41 -4.28
N PHE A 153 -5.62 -16.05 -3.91
CA PHE A 153 -5.04 -14.73 -4.19
C PHE A 153 -4.95 -14.45 -5.69
N PHE A 154 -4.41 -15.37 -6.49
CA PHE A 154 -4.33 -15.18 -7.94
C PHE A 154 -5.71 -15.14 -8.59
N ALA A 155 -6.68 -15.94 -8.11
CA ALA A 155 -8.06 -15.85 -8.55
C ALA A 155 -8.67 -14.47 -8.23
N LEU A 156 -8.42 -13.93 -7.04
CA LEU A 156 -8.86 -12.59 -6.65
C LEU A 156 -8.24 -11.51 -7.56
N MET A 157 -6.94 -11.59 -7.84
CA MET A 157 -6.28 -10.66 -8.77
C MET A 157 -6.86 -10.77 -10.18
N GLY A 158 -7.09 -12.00 -10.69
CA GLY A 158 -7.74 -12.22 -11.97
C GLY A 158 -9.10 -11.53 -12.04
N ARG A 159 -9.95 -11.71 -11.02
CA ARG A 159 -11.28 -11.06 -10.96
C ARG A 159 -11.17 -9.54 -10.94
N ILE A 160 -10.24 -8.96 -10.17
CA ILE A 160 -10.06 -7.50 -10.13
C ILE A 160 -9.64 -6.97 -11.49
N PHE A 161 -8.68 -7.60 -12.15
CA PHE A 161 -8.17 -7.11 -13.43
C PHE A 161 -9.09 -7.42 -14.62
N ASP A 162 -9.68 -8.62 -14.69
CA ASP A 162 -10.53 -9.00 -15.82
C ASP A 162 -11.88 -8.28 -15.81
N ASP A 163 -12.49 -8.13 -14.62
CA ASP A 163 -13.84 -7.60 -14.50
C ASP A 163 -13.89 -6.07 -14.40
N PHE A 164 -12.83 -5.42 -13.90
CA PHE A 164 -12.87 -4.00 -13.53
C PHE A 164 -11.83 -3.12 -14.21
N MET A 165 -11.01 -3.61 -15.13
CA MET A 165 -10.16 -2.73 -15.93
C MET A 165 -10.99 -1.85 -16.88
N GLN A 166 -10.61 -0.57 -16.97
CA GLN A 166 -11.22 0.42 -17.87
C GLN A 166 -10.89 0.13 -19.34
N SER A 167 -9.71 -0.45 -19.61
CA SER A 167 -9.28 -0.88 -20.93
C SER A 167 -8.68 -2.27 -20.86
N LYS A 168 -9.12 -3.18 -21.75
CA LYS A 168 -8.56 -4.52 -21.87
C LYS A 168 -7.19 -4.56 -22.56
N ALA A 169 -6.75 -3.45 -23.15
CA ALA A 169 -5.46 -3.34 -23.80
C ALA A 169 -4.42 -2.75 -22.84
N ILE A 170 -3.65 -3.61 -22.21
CA ILE A 170 -2.32 -3.23 -21.73
C ILE A 170 -1.45 -3.22 -22.97
N ASP A 171 -1.34 -2.03 -23.62
CA ASP A 171 -0.75 -1.88 -24.96
C ASP A 171 0.69 -2.39 -25.06
N GLY A 172 0.95 -3.21 -26.09
CA GLY A 172 2.25 -3.61 -26.61
C GLY A 172 2.76 -4.97 -26.10
N PRO A 173 3.62 -5.64 -26.89
CA PRO A 173 4.27 -6.88 -26.53
C PRO A 173 5.15 -6.70 -25.28
N ASP A 174 5.40 -7.78 -24.57
CA ASP A 174 6.45 -7.82 -23.54
C ASP A 174 7.79 -7.69 -24.26
N ASP A 175 8.37 -6.48 -24.20
CA ASP A 175 9.56 -6.08 -24.94
C ASP A 175 10.88 -6.40 -24.18
N GLY A 176 10.83 -7.30 -23.19
CA GLY A 176 11.99 -7.67 -22.37
C GLY A 176 12.37 -6.61 -21.31
N ASP A 177 11.74 -5.45 -21.34
CA ASP A 177 11.97 -4.36 -20.38
C ASP A 177 11.41 -4.65 -18.98
N SER A 178 10.50 -5.63 -18.85
CA SER A 178 9.85 -5.98 -17.60
C SER A 178 10.84 -6.50 -16.55
N GLN A 179 11.85 -7.27 -16.94
CA GLN A 179 12.91 -7.71 -16.03
C GLN A 179 13.78 -6.53 -15.59
N SER A 180 14.11 -5.65 -16.52
CA SER A 180 14.89 -4.44 -16.25
C SER A 180 14.19 -3.54 -15.24
N ILE A 181 12.86 -3.37 -15.34
CA ILE A 181 12.11 -2.53 -14.41
C ILE A 181 12.10 -3.09 -12.98
N SER A 182 12.00 -4.42 -12.81
CA SER A 182 12.07 -5.06 -11.50
C SER A 182 13.43 -4.83 -10.83
N LEU A 183 14.52 -4.87 -11.60
CA LEU A 183 15.85 -4.54 -11.12
C LEU A 183 15.99 -3.07 -10.74
N ILE A 184 15.40 -2.15 -11.51
CA ILE A 184 15.38 -0.73 -11.20
C ILE A 184 14.63 -0.44 -9.90
N TYR A 185 13.49 -1.10 -9.65
CA TYR A 185 12.76 -0.97 -8.38
C TYR A 185 13.59 -1.45 -7.20
N ARG A 186 14.24 -2.62 -7.34
CA ARG A 186 15.13 -3.14 -6.30
C ARG A 186 16.27 -2.17 -6.02
N TYR A 187 16.93 -1.67 -7.06
CA TYR A 187 17.99 -0.68 -6.93
C TYR A 187 17.52 0.59 -6.20
N ALA A 188 16.34 1.11 -6.54
CA ALA A 188 15.77 2.25 -5.84
C ALA A 188 15.55 1.97 -4.35
N ARG A 189 14.99 0.79 -4.00
CA ARG A 189 14.76 0.36 -2.60
C ARG A 189 16.05 0.18 -1.81
N ASP A 190 17.11 -0.27 -2.45
CA ASP A 190 18.39 -0.50 -1.80
C ASP A 190 19.19 0.80 -1.59
N HIS A 191 18.90 1.86 -2.38
CA HIS A 191 19.71 3.08 -2.41
C HIS A 191 18.92 4.36 -2.08
N PHE A 192 17.62 4.33 -1.78
CA PHE A 192 16.80 5.55 -1.62
C PHE A 192 17.25 6.45 -0.47
N LEU A 193 17.91 5.91 0.57
CA LEU A 193 18.47 6.69 1.68
C LEU A 193 19.75 7.45 1.29
N SER A 194 20.39 7.08 0.19
CA SER A 194 21.56 7.79 -0.33
C SER A 194 21.16 8.87 -1.33
N SER A 195 22.12 9.72 -1.73
CA SER A 195 21.90 10.77 -2.73
C SER A 195 21.84 10.20 -4.16
N ILE A 196 20.80 9.40 -4.42
CA ILE A 196 20.54 8.82 -5.74
C ILE A 196 19.87 9.83 -6.67
N THR A 197 20.28 9.85 -7.93
CA THR A 197 19.69 10.66 -9.01
C THR A 197 19.25 9.78 -10.17
N THR A 198 18.34 10.29 -11.02
CA THR A 198 17.92 9.60 -12.25
C THR A 198 19.11 9.31 -13.17
N SER A 199 20.09 10.22 -13.25
CA SER A 199 21.28 10.07 -14.09
C SER A 199 22.21 8.97 -13.59
N GLU A 200 22.40 8.85 -12.28
CA GLU A 200 23.19 7.77 -11.67
C GLU A 200 22.52 6.41 -11.85
N ALA A 201 21.21 6.33 -11.62
CA ALA A 201 20.45 5.12 -11.84
C ALA A 201 20.51 4.70 -13.32
N ALA A 202 20.28 5.62 -14.27
CA ALA A 202 20.37 5.34 -15.69
C ALA A 202 21.75 4.78 -16.08
N ARG A 203 22.83 5.40 -15.62
CA ARG A 203 24.20 4.94 -15.84
C ARG A 203 24.47 3.55 -15.25
N HIS A 204 23.94 3.28 -14.06
CA HIS A 204 24.08 1.98 -13.40
C HIS A 204 23.50 0.83 -14.26
N PHE A 205 22.39 1.10 -14.97
CA PHE A 205 21.76 0.11 -15.86
C PHE A 205 22.22 0.20 -17.32
N GLY A 206 23.21 1.05 -17.64
CA GLY A 206 23.71 1.21 -19.00
C GLY A 206 22.76 1.94 -19.94
N TYR A 207 21.82 2.73 -19.41
CA TYR A 207 20.84 3.50 -20.19
C TYR A 207 21.21 4.98 -20.29
N SER A 208 20.74 5.64 -21.37
CA SER A 208 20.67 7.10 -21.36
C SER A 208 19.62 7.57 -20.36
N ARG A 209 19.78 8.77 -19.80
CA ARG A 209 18.84 9.34 -18.84
C ARG A 209 17.42 9.44 -19.42
N GLU A 210 17.31 9.81 -20.69
CA GLU A 210 16.05 9.98 -21.40
C GLU A 210 15.33 8.63 -21.60
N TYR A 211 16.07 7.60 -22.01
CA TYR A 211 15.52 6.26 -22.15
C TYR A 211 15.07 5.69 -20.81
N PHE A 212 15.93 5.77 -19.79
CA PHE A 212 15.61 5.35 -18.43
C PHE A 212 14.35 6.03 -17.89
N SER A 213 14.23 7.35 -18.08
CA SER A 213 13.07 8.11 -17.59
C SER A 213 11.78 7.69 -18.30
N ARG A 214 11.82 7.47 -19.62
CA ARG A 214 10.67 6.97 -20.38
C ARG A 214 10.31 5.54 -19.99
N LEU A 215 11.32 4.67 -19.88
CA LEU A 215 11.14 3.28 -19.47
C LEU A 215 10.48 3.21 -18.08
N PHE A 216 11.07 3.87 -17.08
CA PHE A 216 10.52 3.88 -15.74
C PHE A 216 9.09 4.43 -15.71
N LYS A 217 8.83 5.58 -16.36
CA LYS A 217 7.50 6.18 -16.41
C LYS A 217 6.47 5.30 -17.15
N LYS A 218 6.88 4.61 -18.23
CA LYS A 218 6.03 3.66 -18.97
C LYS A 218 5.49 2.56 -18.05
N TYR A 219 6.34 1.99 -17.19
CA TYR A 219 5.96 0.86 -16.32
C TYR A 219 5.45 1.29 -14.95
N SER A 220 6.00 2.36 -14.35
CA SER A 220 5.60 2.85 -13.02
C SER A 220 4.46 3.86 -13.07
N GLY A 221 4.25 4.53 -14.23
CA GLY A 221 3.34 5.67 -14.38
C GLY A 221 3.81 6.96 -13.69
N THR A 222 4.91 6.93 -12.94
CA THR A 222 5.49 8.07 -12.22
C THR A 222 6.96 8.26 -12.60
N SER A 223 7.59 9.37 -12.18
CA SER A 223 9.03 9.52 -12.38
C SER A 223 9.82 8.67 -11.37
N PHE A 224 11.07 8.32 -11.74
CA PHE A 224 11.98 7.59 -10.84
C PHE A 224 12.20 8.34 -9.53
N MET A 225 12.38 9.67 -9.57
CA MET A 225 12.61 10.46 -8.35
C MET A 225 11.34 10.63 -7.51
N ASP A 226 10.15 10.63 -8.10
CA ASP A 226 8.90 10.61 -7.33
C ASP A 226 8.76 9.30 -6.58
N TYR A 227 9.06 8.16 -7.22
CA TYR A 227 9.09 6.86 -6.56
C TYR A 227 10.13 6.82 -5.41
N VAL A 228 11.35 7.32 -5.64
CA VAL A 228 12.37 7.42 -4.58
C VAL A 228 11.89 8.30 -3.43
N ASN A 229 11.26 9.43 -3.73
CA ASN A 229 10.72 10.32 -2.70
C ASN A 229 9.59 9.67 -1.90
N GLU A 230 8.77 8.82 -2.52
CA GLU A 230 7.77 8.03 -1.78
C GLU A 230 8.38 7.07 -0.77
N LEU A 231 9.47 6.37 -1.14
CA LEU A 231 10.19 5.52 -0.20
C LEU A 231 10.76 6.33 0.97
N ARG A 232 11.30 7.52 0.70
CA ARG A 232 11.82 8.44 1.72
C ARG A 232 10.72 8.96 2.64
N LEU A 233 9.57 9.33 2.08
CA LEU A 233 8.42 9.81 2.85
C LEU A 233 7.89 8.76 3.83
N LYS A 234 7.94 7.47 3.49
CA LYS A 234 7.58 6.39 4.42
C LYS A 234 8.45 6.40 5.66
N VAL A 235 9.78 6.47 5.46
CA VAL A 235 10.73 6.58 6.59
C VAL A 235 10.50 7.87 7.37
N ALA A 236 10.23 8.99 6.68
CA ALA A 236 9.95 10.26 7.35
C ALA A 236 8.70 10.17 8.24
N CYS A 237 7.60 9.59 7.77
CA CYS A 237 6.38 9.41 8.56
C CYS A 237 6.61 8.51 9.79
N GLU A 238 7.35 7.41 9.64
CA GLU A 238 7.72 6.56 10.78
C GLU A 238 8.49 7.34 11.85
N ARG A 239 9.42 8.21 11.42
CA ARG A 239 10.20 9.05 12.34
C ARG A 239 9.38 10.17 12.97
N LEU A 240 8.50 10.82 12.22
CA LEU A 240 7.63 11.89 12.73
C LEU A 240 6.64 11.41 13.80
N ARG A 241 6.31 10.13 13.85
CA ARG A 241 5.48 9.53 14.90
C ARG A 241 6.17 9.46 16.26
N MET A 242 7.49 9.62 16.31
CA MET A 242 8.21 9.66 17.57
C MET A 242 8.02 11.05 18.21
N PRO A 243 7.63 11.14 19.50
CA PRO A 243 7.34 12.43 20.17
C PRO A 243 8.49 13.43 20.13
N ASP A 244 9.72 12.93 20.22
CA ASP A 244 10.93 13.75 20.28
C ASP A 244 11.60 13.96 18.91
N ALA A 245 10.90 13.68 17.80
CA ALA A 245 11.48 13.78 16.47
C ALA A 245 11.79 15.23 16.09
N ASP A 246 13.05 15.53 15.82
CA ASP A 246 13.47 16.79 15.21
C ASP A 246 13.11 16.78 13.71
N ILE A 247 12.11 17.58 13.33
CA ILE A 247 11.62 17.67 11.96
C ILE A 247 12.74 18.02 10.97
N GLY A 248 13.67 18.89 11.36
CA GLY A 248 14.82 19.26 10.54
C GLY A 248 15.77 18.09 10.27
N GLN A 249 15.85 17.12 11.18
CA GLN A 249 16.67 15.92 11.01
C GLN A 249 15.92 14.81 10.28
N VAL A 250 14.60 14.72 10.42
CA VAL A 250 13.77 13.67 9.82
C VAL A 250 14.01 13.58 8.31
N GLY A 251 13.99 14.71 7.60
CA GLY A 251 14.23 14.74 6.15
C GLY A 251 15.59 14.17 5.76
N ARG A 252 16.65 14.49 6.52
CA ARG A 252 18.01 13.97 6.27
C ARG A 252 18.11 12.48 6.51
N VAL A 253 17.58 12.00 7.63
CA VAL A 253 17.56 10.57 7.97
C VAL A 253 16.74 9.76 6.96
N ALA A 254 15.69 10.37 6.41
CA ALA A 254 14.88 9.78 5.34
C ALA A 254 15.53 9.83 3.95
N GLY A 255 16.74 10.40 3.81
CA GLY A 255 17.52 10.43 2.58
C GLY A 255 17.23 11.62 1.65
N PHE A 256 16.49 12.64 2.11
CA PHE A 256 16.30 13.86 1.32
C PHE A 256 17.58 14.70 1.29
N PRO A 257 17.94 15.27 0.11
CA PRO A 257 19.18 16.02 -0.02
C PRO A 257 19.19 17.35 0.76
N ASN A 258 18.01 17.91 1.04
CA ASN A 258 17.82 19.12 1.80
C ASN A 258 16.40 19.23 2.35
N GLU A 259 16.22 20.10 3.34
CA GLU A 259 14.96 20.32 4.04
C GLU A 259 13.84 20.82 3.11
N ARG A 260 14.18 21.76 2.20
CA ARG A 260 13.19 22.30 1.23
C ARG A 260 12.61 21.22 0.33
N GLY A 261 13.45 20.29 -0.15
CA GLY A 261 13.01 19.15 -0.97
C GLY A 261 12.14 18.19 -0.18
N PHE A 262 12.46 17.97 1.10
CA PHE A 262 11.63 17.18 2.01
C PHE A 262 10.25 17.82 2.22
N GLN A 263 10.19 19.08 2.63
CA GLN A 263 8.94 19.80 2.85
C GLN A 263 8.06 19.81 1.60
N ALA A 264 8.61 20.16 0.43
CA ALA A 264 7.88 20.18 -0.83
C ALA A 264 7.32 18.80 -1.23
N ALA A 265 8.10 17.74 -1.04
CA ALA A 265 7.63 16.37 -1.32
C ALA A 265 6.52 15.94 -0.34
N PHE A 266 6.65 16.32 0.93
CA PHE A 266 5.69 16.00 1.97
C PHE A 266 4.35 16.73 1.75
N GLU A 267 4.39 18.05 1.53
CA GLU A 267 3.20 18.86 1.25
C GLU A 267 2.48 18.41 -0.03
N ARG A 268 3.25 18.08 -1.08
CA ARG A 268 2.66 17.54 -2.31
C ARG A 268 1.91 16.23 -2.08
N LYS A 269 2.39 15.35 -1.18
CA LYS A 269 1.77 14.05 -0.90
C LYS A 269 0.59 14.17 0.06
N PHE A 270 0.72 14.93 1.14
CA PHE A 270 -0.25 14.96 2.23
C PHE A 270 -1.11 16.22 2.28
N GLY A 271 -0.76 17.27 1.53
CA GLY A 271 -1.41 18.58 1.63
C GLY A 271 -1.15 19.31 2.96
N LEU A 272 -0.20 18.84 3.76
CA LEU A 272 0.16 19.33 5.10
C LEU A 272 1.67 19.42 5.22
N THR A 273 2.14 20.35 6.07
CA THR A 273 3.55 20.36 6.46
C THR A 273 3.87 19.16 7.36
N PRO A 274 5.16 18.72 7.43
CA PRO A 274 5.56 17.62 8.33
C PRO A 274 5.17 17.87 9.80
N GLY A 275 5.22 19.13 10.26
CA GLY A 275 4.82 19.52 11.62
C GLY A 275 3.32 19.37 11.84
N GLN A 276 2.50 19.93 10.94
CA GLN A 276 1.05 19.82 11.02
C GLN A 276 0.59 18.34 10.98
N TRP A 277 1.20 17.55 10.11
CA TRP A 277 0.90 16.12 10.02
C TRP A 277 1.25 15.39 11.32
N ARG A 278 2.43 15.65 11.89
CA ARG A 278 2.85 15.07 13.17
C ARG A 278 1.88 15.44 14.30
N ASP A 279 1.49 16.71 14.39
CA ASP A 279 0.61 17.18 15.46
C ASP A 279 -0.77 16.51 15.37
N ILE A 280 -1.28 16.25 14.17
CA ILE A 280 -2.49 15.47 13.94
C ILE A 280 -2.30 14.01 14.35
N GLU A 281 -1.21 13.37 13.93
CA GLU A 281 -0.91 11.96 14.27
C GLU A 281 -0.74 11.75 15.78
N LEU A 282 -0.13 12.70 16.49
CA LEU A 282 0.08 12.62 17.93
C LEU A 282 -1.20 12.96 18.72
N SER A 283 -2.02 13.90 18.25
CA SER A 283 -3.29 14.23 18.91
C SER A 283 -4.30 13.09 18.83
N HIS A 284 -4.31 12.33 17.73
CA HIS A 284 -5.17 11.15 17.59
C HIS A 284 -4.74 9.96 18.47
N ASN A 285 -3.56 10.04 19.11
CA ASN A 285 -3.14 9.08 20.13
C ASN A 285 -3.75 9.34 21.52
N CYS A 286 -4.32 10.54 21.75
CA CYS A 286 -4.86 10.97 23.04
C CYS A 286 -6.38 10.82 23.14
N ASP A 287 -7.09 10.81 22.00
CA ASP A 287 -8.56 10.76 22.00
C ASP A 287 -9.05 9.60 21.11
N ASP A 288 -9.96 8.80 21.63
CA ASP A 288 -10.67 7.74 20.90
C ASP A 288 -11.60 8.29 19.79
N ASP A 289 -11.57 9.59 19.53
CA ASP A 289 -12.49 10.33 18.65
C ASP A 289 -11.89 10.60 17.28
N TRP A 290 -11.74 9.53 16.46
CA TRP A 290 -11.25 9.62 15.07
C TRP A 290 -12.29 10.15 14.05
N GLN A 291 -13.49 10.56 14.52
CA GLN A 291 -14.60 11.03 13.67
C GLN A 291 -14.36 12.39 13.02
N THR A 292 -13.28 13.11 13.36
CA THR A 292 -12.99 14.40 12.75
C THR A 292 -11.99 14.29 11.61
N SER A 293 -12.47 14.06 10.39
CA SER A 293 -11.70 14.31 9.17
C SER A 293 -11.16 15.75 9.16
N PRO A 294 -9.92 16.00 8.71
CA PRO A 294 -9.45 17.35 8.48
C PRO A 294 -10.37 18.00 7.44
N LYS A 295 -11.13 19.02 7.88
CA LYS A 295 -11.94 19.85 6.98
C LYS A 295 -10.99 20.44 5.94
N LYS A 296 -11.26 20.16 4.65
CA LYS A 296 -10.64 20.88 3.53
C LYS A 296 -10.79 22.37 3.81
N GLY A 297 -9.69 23.06 4.12
CA GLY A 297 -9.63 24.50 4.13
C GLY A 297 -10.06 25.01 2.75
N ARG A 298 -10.91 26.03 2.76
CA ARG A 298 -11.37 26.76 1.58
C ARG A 298 -10.24 27.44 0.85
#